data_9356aa133c675b69390cbbd9cdf2b25d
#
_entry.id   9356aa133c675b69390cbbd9cdf2b25d
#
_cell.length_a   1.000
_cell.length_b   1.000
_cell.length_c   1.000
_cell.angle_alpha   90.00
_cell.angle_beta   90.00
_cell.angle_gamma   90.00
#
_symmetry.space_group_name_H-M   'P 1'
#
loop_
_entity.id
_entity.type
_entity.pdbx_description
1 polymer ?
#
loop_
_entity_poly.entity_id
_entity_poly.type
_entity_poly.pdbx_seq_one_letter_code
_entity_poly.pdbx_strand_id
1 'polypeptide(L)'
;MNNITTYKNAKAGRMIPESYDALLKLWGADIKELDIFGRYGTTHVIETGNQNMPPLVLFHGVGDDAALMWIYNAKELGQHFHVFAVDTIGGPGKSVPGDGYDKSFYDEIWISELLDKLGLGKIFMAGVSNGAYLTQMYTIKNPERVIKAVSMAGVPVKTSGNSKKAAMKAMMKVFLPEALFPSDKNVMKLIRKMTGSNYTAFTNNETVFRHFKQLMTGFKRSAMLNHKVIGFSEEEIFSLKDKLLCIVGRKDPFIMLGGAELEEALKQYPLQVIFMDDAGHGINHEKAAEVNKLIVDFFSDGNL
;
A
#
# COMPACT_ATOMS: atom_id res chain seq x y z
N MET A 1 -9.53 23.21 -15.71
CA MET A 1 -9.88 22.04 -14.88
C MET A 1 -9.07 20.84 -15.40
N ASN A 2 -8.05 20.42 -14.65
CA ASN A 2 -7.31 19.22 -14.99
C ASN A 2 -8.16 18.01 -14.59
N ASN A 3 -8.99 17.50 -15.50
CA ASN A 3 -9.77 16.28 -15.26
C ASN A 3 -8.85 15.06 -15.34
N ILE A 4 -8.14 14.77 -14.24
CA ILE A 4 -7.42 13.51 -14.12
C ILE A 4 -8.45 12.41 -13.95
N THR A 5 -8.59 11.58 -14.99
CA THR A 5 -9.46 10.40 -14.93
C THR A 5 -8.68 9.21 -14.39
N THR A 6 -9.16 8.60 -13.32
CA THR A 6 -8.56 7.41 -12.69
C THR A 6 -8.92 6.12 -13.43
N TYR A 7 -10.00 6.11 -14.19
CA TYR A 7 -10.47 4.94 -14.93
C TYR A 7 -10.28 5.10 -16.45
N LYS A 8 -10.00 3.99 -17.13
CA LYS A 8 -9.77 3.99 -18.59
C LYS A 8 -11.01 4.31 -19.42
N ASN A 9 -12.19 4.00 -18.89
CA ASN A 9 -13.48 4.23 -19.56
C ASN A 9 -14.66 4.22 -18.56
N ALA A 10 -15.84 4.62 -19.04
CA ALA A 10 -17.05 4.70 -18.21
C ALA A 10 -17.49 3.34 -17.63
N LYS A 11 -17.22 2.22 -18.33
CA LYS A 11 -17.50 0.88 -17.82
C LYS A 11 -16.68 0.58 -16.58
N ALA A 12 -15.37 0.82 -16.62
CA ALA A 12 -14.46 0.66 -15.48
C ALA A 12 -14.86 1.57 -14.31
N GLY A 13 -15.25 2.83 -14.61
CA GLY A 13 -15.72 3.79 -13.61
C GLY A 13 -17.03 3.41 -12.90
N ARG A 14 -17.79 2.46 -13.42
CA ARG A 14 -18.95 1.87 -12.73
C ARG A 14 -18.58 0.58 -12.01
N MET A 15 -17.91 -0.33 -12.71
CA MET A 15 -17.66 -1.69 -12.19
C MET A 15 -16.68 -1.72 -11.01
N ILE A 16 -15.67 -0.85 -11.00
CA ILE A 16 -14.68 -0.84 -9.91
C ILE A 16 -15.30 -0.37 -8.59
N PRO A 17 -16.03 0.76 -8.51
CA PRO A 17 -16.73 1.15 -7.29
C PRO A 17 -17.76 0.11 -6.82
N GLU A 18 -18.52 -0.48 -7.74
CA GLU A 18 -19.49 -1.54 -7.38
C GLU A 18 -18.81 -2.77 -6.74
N SER A 19 -17.68 -3.19 -7.30
CA SER A 19 -16.92 -4.31 -6.72
C SER A 19 -16.12 -3.93 -5.47
N TYR A 20 -15.72 -2.68 -5.33
CA TYR A 20 -15.17 -2.11 -4.10
C TYR A 20 -16.17 -2.24 -2.94
N ASP A 21 -17.43 -1.80 -3.14
CA ASP A 21 -18.49 -1.94 -2.14
C ASP A 21 -18.79 -3.40 -1.78
N ALA A 22 -18.65 -4.29 -2.75
CA ALA A 22 -18.82 -5.73 -2.51
C ALA A 22 -17.66 -6.30 -1.65
N LEU A 23 -16.43 -5.79 -1.79
CA LEU A 23 -15.30 -6.17 -0.94
C LEU A 23 -15.46 -5.69 0.50
N LEU A 24 -15.96 -4.46 0.70
CA LEU A 24 -16.19 -3.91 2.05
C LEU A 24 -17.11 -4.80 2.89
N LYS A 25 -18.12 -5.43 2.25
CA LYS A 25 -19.00 -6.40 2.92
C LYS A 25 -18.28 -7.67 3.40
N LEU A 26 -17.10 -7.97 2.84
CA LEU A 26 -16.28 -9.12 3.20
C LEU A 26 -15.27 -8.81 4.31
N TRP A 27 -15.10 -7.55 4.70
CA TRP A 27 -14.13 -7.18 5.75
C TRP A 27 -14.44 -7.81 7.11
N GLY A 28 -15.72 -8.13 7.36
CA GLY A 28 -16.17 -8.75 8.62
C GLY A 28 -15.92 -7.87 9.84
N ALA A 29 -15.92 -6.56 9.64
CA ALA A 29 -15.75 -5.51 10.65
C ALA A 29 -16.80 -4.42 10.40
N ASP A 30 -17.17 -3.69 11.46
CA ASP A 30 -17.97 -2.49 11.31
C ASP A 30 -17.10 -1.39 10.69
N ILE A 31 -17.58 -0.81 9.61
CA ILE A 31 -16.84 0.20 8.85
C ILE A 31 -17.66 1.49 8.70
N LYS A 32 -16.94 2.58 8.59
CA LYS A 32 -17.49 3.88 8.19
C LYS A 32 -16.65 4.42 7.04
N GLU A 33 -17.30 4.85 5.98
CA GLU A 33 -16.63 5.51 4.86
C GLU A 33 -16.66 7.03 5.09
N LEU A 34 -15.51 7.68 4.89
CA LEU A 34 -15.31 9.12 5.07
C LEU A 34 -14.75 9.73 3.79
N ASP A 35 -15.30 10.87 3.39
CA ASP A 35 -14.77 11.69 2.30
C ASP A 35 -14.17 12.98 2.87
N ILE A 36 -12.86 13.09 2.82
CA ILE A 36 -12.10 14.20 3.40
C ILE A 36 -11.69 15.17 2.29
N PHE A 37 -12.31 16.33 2.28
CA PHE A 37 -12.03 17.40 1.29
C PHE A 37 -10.72 18.10 1.62
N GLY A 38 -9.78 18.14 0.68
CA GLY A 38 -8.48 18.77 0.82
C GLY A 38 -8.09 19.59 -0.41
N ARG A 39 -6.91 20.23 -0.36
CA ARG A 39 -6.39 21.06 -1.47
C ARG A 39 -6.17 20.28 -2.77
N TYR A 40 -5.94 19.00 -2.66
CA TYR A 40 -5.65 18.14 -3.81
C TYR A 40 -6.87 17.37 -4.32
N GLY A 41 -8.03 17.56 -3.70
CA GLY A 41 -9.27 16.87 -4.02
C GLY A 41 -9.91 16.23 -2.79
N THR A 42 -10.68 15.18 -3.01
CA THR A 42 -11.33 14.42 -1.95
C THR A 42 -10.57 13.12 -1.70
N THR A 43 -10.13 12.89 -0.47
CA THR A 43 -9.53 11.63 -0.05
C THR A 43 -10.58 10.77 0.61
N HIS A 44 -10.81 9.57 0.08
CA HIS A 44 -11.69 8.58 0.66
C HIS A 44 -10.93 7.74 1.69
N VAL A 45 -11.55 7.47 2.83
CA VAL A 45 -10.98 6.72 3.95
C VAL A 45 -12.01 5.74 4.49
N ILE A 46 -11.59 4.51 4.72
CA ILE A 46 -12.38 3.51 5.43
C ILE A 46 -11.93 3.51 6.90
N GLU A 47 -12.83 3.91 7.79
CA GLU A 47 -12.64 3.91 9.23
C GLU A 47 -13.20 2.62 9.84
N THR A 48 -12.44 1.95 10.72
CA THR A 48 -12.88 0.77 11.46
C THR A 48 -12.12 0.62 12.79
N GLY A 49 -12.58 -0.29 13.63
CA GLY A 49 -11.96 -0.56 14.94
C GLY A 49 -12.48 0.34 16.07
N ASN A 50 -11.85 0.22 17.24
CA ASN A 50 -12.27 0.95 18.42
C ASN A 50 -11.67 2.36 18.44
N GLN A 51 -12.52 3.38 18.46
CA GLN A 51 -12.13 4.80 18.46
C GLN A 51 -11.29 5.22 19.68
N ASN A 52 -11.31 4.44 20.77
CA ASN A 52 -10.49 4.70 21.95
C ASN A 52 -9.09 4.09 21.87
N MET A 53 -8.79 3.34 20.82
CA MET A 53 -7.47 2.73 20.58
C MET A 53 -6.56 3.68 19.78
N PRO A 54 -5.24 3.48 19.83
CA PRO A 54 -4.30 4.30 19.07
C PRO A 54 -4.60 4.29 17.57
N PRO A 55 -4.48 5.44 16.87
CA PRO A 55 -4.77 5.51 15.45
C PRO A 55 -3.70 4.83 14.59
N LEU A 56 -4.15 4.01 13.64
CA LEU A 56 -3.35 3.34 12.63
C LEU A 56 -3.81 3.74 11.23
N VAL A 57 -2.92 4.37 10.47
CA VAL A 57 -3.17 4.78 9.08
C VAL A 57 -2.54 3.80 8.10
N LEU A 58 -3.33 3.32 7.14
CA LEU A 58 -2.96 2.26 6.21
C LEU A 58 -2.94 2.77 4.76
N PHE A 59 -1.84 2.54 4.02
CA PHE A 59 -1.69 2.93 2.62
C PHE A 59 -1.49 1.73 1.69
N HIS A 60 -2.22 1.70 0.57
CA HIS A 60 -2.14 0.66 -0.44
C HIS A 60 -1.07 0.92 -1.52
N GLY A 61 -0.79 -0.07 -2.36
CA GLY A 61 0.15 -0.01 -3.49
C GLY A 61 -0.42 0.65 -4.75
N VAL A 62 0.44 0.88 -5.74
CA VAL A 62 0.01 1.41 -7.04
C VAL A 62 -0.89 0.42 -7.77
N GLY A 63 -2.06 0.88 -8.19
CA GLY A 63 -3.01 0.07 -8.95
C GLY A 63 -3.87 -0.83 -8.09
N ASP A 64 -3.83 -0.63 -6.79
CA ASP A 64 -4.68 -1.24 -5.78
C ASP A 64 -5.53 -0.17 -5.08
N ASP A 65 -6.46 -0.56 -4.23
CA ASP A 65 -7.26 0.33 -3.38
C ASP A 65 -7.32 -0.18 -1.94
N ALA A 66 -7.86 0.64 -1.04
CA ALA A 66 -7.93 0.30 0.37
C ALA A 66 -8.82 -0.92 0.65
N ALA A 67 -9.92 -1.07 -0.09
CA ALA A 67 -10.88 -2.16 0.11
C ALA A 67 -10.28 -3.53 -0.17
N LEU A 68 -9.48 -3.65 -1.25
CA LEU A 68 -8.79 -4.90 -1.58
C LEU A 68 -7.56 -5.10 -0.70
N MET A 69 -6.70 -4.07 -0.59
CA MET A 69 -5.41 -4.21 0.09
C MET A 69 -5.54 -4.69 1.53
N TRP A 70 -6.55 -4.26 2.26
CA TRP A 70 -6.68 -4.51 3.70
C TRP A 70 -7.76 -5.52 4.08
N ILE A 71 -8.35 -6.23 3.08
CA ILE A 71 -9.48 -7.14 3.28
C ILE A 71 -9.22 -8.26 4.32
N TYR A 72 -7.98 -8.74 4.45
CA TYR A 72 -7.60 -9.79 5.40
C TYR A 72 -6.92 -9.25 6.66
N ASN A 73 -6.77 -7.93 6.77
CA ASN A 73 -6.03 -7.31 7.88
C ASN A 73 -6.95 -6.44 8.76
N ALA A 74 -7.90 -5.75 8.14
CA ALA A 74 -8.67 -4.70 8.80
C ALA A 74 -9.43 -5.18 10.05
N LYS A 75 -10.05 -6.37 10.01
CA LYS A 75 -10.78 -6.94 11.14
C LYS A 75 -9.88 -7.18 12.34
N GLU A 76 -8.74 -7.81 12.14
CA GLU A 76 -7.79 -8.14 13.23
C GLU A 76 -7.12 -6.87 13.74
N LEU A 77 -6.62 -6.01 12.85
CA LEU A 77 -6.01 -4.75 13.26
C LEU A 77 -6.99 -3.84 14.00
N GLY A 78 -8.27 -3.85 13.63
CA GLY A 78 -9.33 -3.09 14.30
C GLY A 78 -9.63 -3.54 15.74
N GLN A 79 -9.15 -4.72 16.17
CA GLN A 79 -9.22 -5.14 17.58
C GLN A 79 -8.18 -4.42 18.46
N HIS A 80 -7.09 -3.93 17.83
CA HIS A 80 -5.95 -3.34 18.54
C HIS A 80 -5.77 -1.84 18.25
N PHE A 81 -6.37 -1.33 17.16
CA PHE A 81 -6.19 0.04 16.69
C PHE A 81 -7.50 0.66 16.23
N HIS A 82 -7.55 2.00 16.24
CA HIS A 82 -8.49 2.77 15.46
C HIS A 82 -7.92 2.92 14.05
N VAL A 83 -8.45 2.19 13.09
CA VAL A 83 -7.86 2.00 11.75
C VAL A 83 -8.46 2.96 10.75
N PHE A 84 -7.61 3.59 9.95
CA PHE A 84 -7.93 4.46 8.82
C PHE A 84 -7.23 3.94 7.55
N ALA A 85 -7.95 3.18 6.73
CA ALA A 85 -7.43 2.70 5.46
C ALA A 85 -7.73 3.73 4.36
N VAL A 86 -6.67 4.30 3.79
CA VAL A 86 -6.72 5.46 2.89
C VAL A 86 -6.68 5.03 1.44
N ASP A 87 -7.65 5.45 0.64
CA ASP A 87 -7.53 5.42 -0.81
C ASP A 87 -6.59 6.53 -1.26
N THR A 88 -5.43 6.15 -1.79
CA THR A 88 -4.43 7.10 -2.26
C THR A 88 -5.01 7.96 -3.40
N ILE A 89 -4.87 9.28 -3.30
CA ILE A 89 -5.41 10.20 -4.32
C ILE A 89 -4.78 9.90 -5.69
N GLY A 90 -5.61 9.88 -6.75
CA GLY A 90 -5.18 9.42 -8.07
C GLY A 90 -5.13 7.89 -8.24
N GLY A 91 -5.30 7.11 -7.17
CA GLY A 91 -5.46 5.66 -7.19
C GLY A 91 -6.82 5.21 -7.74
N PRO A 92 -7.04 3.89 -7.88
CA PRO A 92 -8.28 3.36 -8.44
C PRO A 92 -9.46 3.27 -7.45
N GLY A 93 -9.23 3.61 -6.17
CA GLY A 93 -10.28 3.62 -5.14
C GLY A 93 -11.29 4.76 -5.32
N LYS A 94 -11.92 5.18 -4.23
CA LYS A 94 -12.97 6.22 -4.24
C LYS A 94 -12.44 7.64 -4.08
N SER A 95 -11.15 7.87 -3.87
CA SER A 95 -10.55 9.20 -3.83
C SER A 95 -10.67 9.91 -5.18
N VAL A 96 -11.01 11.20 -5.13
CA VAL A 96 -11.25 12.02 -6.34
C VAL A 96 -10.23 13.14 -6.43
N PRO A 97 -9.29 13.10 -7.40
CA PRO A 97 -8.35 14.19 -7.65
C PRO A 97 -9.05 15.51 -8.00
N GLY A 98 -8.64 16.61 -7.37
CA GLY A 98 -9.08 17.98 -7.68
C GLY A 98 -8.05 18.76 -8.50
N ASP A 99 -8.31 20.04 -8.73
CA ASP A 99 -7.45 20.92 -9.56
C ASP A 99 -6.02 21.04 -8.98
N GLY A 100 -5.85 20.96 -7.66
CA GLY A 100 -4.54 21.00 -7.00
C GLY A 100 -3.69 19.73 -7.17
N TYR A 101 -4.28 18.63 -7.63
CA TYR A 101 -3.54 17.39 -7.88
C TYR A 101 -2.86 17.43 -9.25
N ASP A 102 -1.79 18.20 -9.33
CA ASP A 102 -1.01 18.43 -10.55
C ASP A 102 0.49 18.17 -10.30
N LYS A 103 1.38 18.72 -11.14
CA LYS A 103 2.83 18.58 -11.00
C LYS A 103 3.41 19.18 -9.72
N SER A 104 2.66 20.06 -9.05
CA SER A 104 3.01 20.66 -7.74
C SER A 104 2.53 19.86 -6.55
N PHE A 105 1.94 18.68 -6.79
CA PHE A 105 1.50 17.78 -5.74
C PHE A 105 2.68 17.26 -4.90
N TYR A 106 2.49 17.24 -3.59
CA TYR A 106 3.42 16.70 -2.60
C TYR A 106 2.70 15.73 -1.66
N ASP A 107 3.15 14.49 -1.62
CA ASP A 107 2.60 13.42 -0.77
C ASP A 107 2.60 13.81 0.71
N GLU A 108 3.69 14.42 1.20
CA GLU A 108 3.82 14.86 2.59
C GLU A 108 2.73 15.86 2.98
N ILE A 109 2.49 16.85 2.14
CA ILE A 109 1.47 17.89 2.39
C ILE A 109 0.07 17.27 2.36
N TRP A 110 -0.19 16.37 1.41
CA TRP A 110 -1.45 15.66 1.30
C TRP A 110 -1.74 14.83 2.56
N ILE A 111 -0.76 14.03 3.01
CA ILE A 111 -0.91 13.19 4.21
C ILE A 111 -1.10 14.07 5.45
N SER A 112 -0.30 15.13 5.63
CA SER A 112 -0.42 16.03 6.77
C SER A 112 -1.81 16.69 6.84
N GLU A 113 -2.31 17.20 5.72
CA GLU A 113 -3.65 17.79 5.66
C GLU A 113 -4.75 16.77 5.95
N LEU A 114 -4.61 15.54 5.46
CA LEU A 114 -5.54 14.43 5.73
C LEU A 114 -5.59 14.13 7.23
N LEU A 115 -4.44 13.96 7.88
CA LEU A 115 -4.34 13.66 9.30
C LEU A 115 -4.92 14.79 10.17
N ASP A 116 -4.64 16.05 9.81
CA ASP A 116 -5.18 17.22 10.53
C ASP A 116 -6.71 17.27 10.46
N LYS A 117 -7.28 16.98 9.29
CA LYS A 117 -8.74 16.97 9.08
C LYS A 117 -9.42 15.78 9.76
N LEU A 118 -8.72 14.66 9.93
CA LEU A 118 -9.18 13.52 10.72
C LEU A 118 -8.99 13.75 12.23
N GLY A 119 -8.35 14.85 12.65
CA GLY A 119 -8.06 15.14 14.06
C GLY A 119 -7.00 14.23 14.67
N LEU A 120 -6.14 13.61 13.84
CA LEU A 120 -5.13 12.66 14.27
C LEU A 120 -3.83 13.39 14.61
N GLY A 121 -3.35 13.23 15.84
CA GLY A 121 -2.06 13.76 16.31
C GLY A 121 -0.91 12.81 16.01
N LYS A 122 -0.52 11.99 16.98
CA LYS A 122 0.47 10.92 16.81
C LYS A 122 -0.21 9.64 16.33
N ILE A 123 0.41 8.98 15.35
CA ILE A 123 -0.17 7.82 14.67
C ILE A 123 0.83 6.68 14.53
N PHE A 124 0.30 5.48 14.35
CA PHE A 124 0.99 4.38 13.69
C PHE A 124 0.70 4.40 12.19
N MET A 125 1.64 3.93 11.39
CA MET A 125 1.46 3.82 9.94
C MET A 125 1.85 2.45 9.43
N ALA A 126 1.11 1.92 8.45
CA ALA A 126 1.55 0.76 7.69
C ALA A 126 1.22 0.92 6.20
N GLY A 127 2.06 0.35 5.34
CA GLY A 127 1.85 0.45 3.91
C GLY A 127 2.49 -0.67 3.12
N VAL A 128 1.93 -0.92 1.93
CA VAL A 128 2.39 -1.96 1.00
C VAL A 128 2.88 -1.32 -0.28
N SER A 129 4.05 -1.71 -0.79
CA SER A 129 4.60 -1.24 -2.07
C SER A 129 4.75 0.29 -2.13
N ASN A 130 3.98 1.02 -2.94
CA ASN A 130 3.95 2.49 -2.91
C ASN A 130 3.49 3.02 -1.55
N GLY A 131 2.54 2.34 -0.89
CA GLY A 131 2.14 2.67 0.48
C GLY A 131 3.29 2.52 1.47
N ALA A 132 4.20 1.55 1.27
CA ALA A 132 5.42 1.42 2.06
C ALA A 132 6.33 2.65 1.87
N TYR A 133 6.48 3.13 0.63
CA TYR A 133 7.21 4.37 0.36
C TYR A 133 6.58 5.59 1.05
N LEU A 134 5.26 5.76 0.96
CA LEU A 134 4.54 6.85 1.64
C LEU A 134 4.75 6.80 3.16
N THR A 135 4.68 5.61 3.74
CA THR A 135 4.93 5.36 5.16
C THR A 135 6.36 5.74 5.57
N GLN A 136 7.38 5.29 4.81
CA GLN A 136 8.78 5.62 5.05
C GLN A 136 9.03 7.12 4.92
N MET A 137 8.60 7.72 3.82
CA MET A 137 8.76 9.14 3.52
C MET A 137 8.12 10.01 4.61
N TYR A 138 6.89 9.70 5.00
CA TYR A 138 6.19 10.50 6.00
C TYR A 138 6.81 10.35 7.40
N THR A 139 7.29 9.16 7.77
CA THR A 139 8.01 8.92 9.02
C THR A 139 9.31 9.72 9.09
N ILE A 140 10.05 9.81 7.98
CA ILE A 140 11.30 10.60 7.89
C ILE A 140 10.99 12.10 8.02
N LYS A 141 9.97 12.59 7.31
CA LYS A 141 9.67 14.03 7.23
C LYS A 141 8.93 14.56 8.47
N ASN A 142 8.18 13.71 9.16
CA ASN A 142 7.33 14.09 10.30
C ASN A 142 7.54 13.11 11.48
N PRO A 143 8.78 12.98 12.00
CA PRO A 143 9.12 11.97 12.99
C PRO A 143 8.40 12.16 14.33
N GLU A 144 7.92 13.38 14.63
CA GLU A 144 7.15 13.70 15.84
C GLU A 144 5.70 13.22 15.74
N ARG A 145 5.16 13.05 14.52
CA ARG A 145 3.79 12.57 14.28
C ARG A 145 3.69 11.05 14.16
N VAL A 146 4.79 10.37 13.76
CA VAL A 146 4.77 8.92 13.59
C VAL A 146 5.43 8.25 14.79
N ILE A 147 4.66 7.46 15.52
CA ILE A 147 5.15 6.66 16.66
C ILE A 147 6.05 5.55 16.14
N LYS A 148 5.49 4.66 15.32
CA LYS A 148 6.18 3.59 14.61
C LYS A 148 5.50 3.33 13.26
N ALA A 149 6.21 2.67 12.36
CA ALA A 149 5.78 2.41 11.00
C ALA A 149 6.13 0.99 10.53
N VAL A 150 5.27 0.38 9.71
CA VAL A 150 5.53 -0.91 9.08
C VAL A 150 5.48 -0.79 7.56
N SER A 151 6.56 -1.18 6.91
CA SER A 151 6.68 -1.24 5.45
C SER A 151 6.60 -2.67 4.96
N MET A 152 5.69 -2.96 4.05
CA MET A 152 5.53 -4.28 3.43
C MET A 152 5.79 -4.19 1.93
N ALA A 153 6.50 -5.17 1.39
CA ALA A 153 6.86 -5.21 -0.03
C ALA A 153 7.50 -3.88 -0.52
N GLY A 154 8.30 -3.26 0.35
CA GLY A 154 9.01 -2.00 0.09
C GLY A 154 10.07 -1.75 1.15
N VAL A 155 11.26 -1.31 0.74
CA VAL A 155 12.40 -1.02 1.64
C VAL A 155 12.99 0.35 1.31
N PRO A 156 13.55 1.08 2.30
CA PRO A 156 14.10 2.41 2.06
C PRO A 156 15.45 2.38 1.33
N VAL A 157 16.12 1.22 1.30
CA VAL A 157 17.48 1.06 0.75
C VAL A 157 17.42 0.79 -0.75
N LYS A 158 18.34 1.39 -1.50
CA LYS A 158 18.56 1.13 -2.92
C LYS A 158 19.80 0.30 -3.13
N THR A 159 19.70 -0.72 -3.97
CA THR A 159 20.86 -1.45 -4.49
C THR A 159 21.07 -1.12 -5.97
N SER A 160 22.21 -1.50 -6.54
CA SER A 160 22.49 -1.35 -7.98
C SER A 160 21.43 -2.03 -8.85
N GLY A 161 20.88 -3.17 -8.37
CA GLY A 161 19.77 -3.88 -9.00
C GLY A 161 18.43 -3.11 -8.97
N ASN A 162 18.28 -2.15 -8.06
CA ASN A 162 17.07 -1.32 -7.88
C ASN A 162 17.11 -0.02 -8.71
N SER A 163 17.94 0.09 -9.74
CA SER A 163 17.91 1.24 -10.64
C SER A 163 16.52 1.36 -11.30
N LYS A 164 16.09 2.61 -11.62
CA LYS A 164 14.81 2.85 -12.33
C LYS A 164 14.66 1.99 -13.57
N LYS A 165 15.76 1.75 -14.31
CA LYS A 165 15.79 0.92 -15.53
C LYS A 165 15.58 -0.56 -15.20
N ALA A 166 16.20 -1.08 -14.13
CA ALA A 166 16.02 -2.46 -13.67
C ALA A 166 14.60 -2.70 -13.16
N ALA A 167 14.07 -1.79 -12.35
CA ALA A 167 12.70 -1.84 -11.86
C ALA A 167 11.67 -1.81 -13.00
N MET A 168 11.87 -0.93 -13.99
CA MET A 168 11.02 -0.88 -15.18
C MET A 168 11.07 -2.18 -15.99
N LYS A 169 12.27 -2.74 -16.20
CA LYS A 169 12.44 -4.02 -16.91
C LYS A 169 11.76 -5.18 -16.17
N ALA A 170 11.84 -5.21 -14.84
CA ALA A 170 11.18 -6.22 -14.03
C ALA A 170 9.65 -6.07 -14.08
N MET A 171 9.12 -4.85 -13.92
CA MET A 171 7.70 -4.57 -14.10
C MET A 171 7.20 -5.03 -15.48
N MET A 172 7.92 -4.71 -16.54
CA MET A 172 7.55 -5.17 -17.88
C MET A 172 7.57 -6.70 -17.98
N LYS A 173 8.58 -7.36 -17.42
CA LYS A 173 8.68 -8.82 -17.44
C LYS A 173 7.53 -9.50 -16.68
N VAL A 174 7.12 -8.93 -15.54
CA VAL A 174 6.04 -9.48 -14.71
C VAL A 174 4.67 -9.20 -15.33
N PHE A 175 4.40 -7.97 -15.75
CA PHE A 175 3.05 -7.54 -16.13
C PHE A 175 2.74 -7.63 -17.62
N LEU A 176 3.73 -7.43 -18.52
CA LEU A 176 3.44 -7.15 -19.92
C LEU A 176 2.67 -8.25 -20.64
N PRO A 177 3.03 -9.53 -20.54
CA PRO A 177 2.32 -10.56 -21.28
C PRO A 177 0.85 -10.70 -20.86
N GLU A 178 0.59 -10.62 -19.56
CA GLU A 178 -0.73 -10.82 -18.98
C GLU A 178 -1.61 -9.57 -19.08
N ALA A 179 -1.01 -8.38 -19.03
CA ALA A 179 -1.73 -7.11 -19.14
C ALA A 179 -2.22 -6.83 -20.58
N LEU A 180 -1.57 -7.38 -21.58
CA LEU A 180 -2.01 -7.23 -22.98
C LEU A 180 -3.28 -8.06 -23.30
N PHE A 181 -3.44 -9.22 -22.65
CA PHE A 181 -4.56 -10.13 -22.84
C PHE A 181 -5.12 -10.58 -21.48
N PRO A 182 -5.91 -9.74 -20.79
CA PRO A 182 -6.32 -9.96 -19.40
C PRO A 182 -7.48 -10.99 -19.26
N SER A 183 -7.29 -12.19 -19.82
CA SER A 183 -8.17 -13.33 -19.56
C SER A 183 -7.99 -13.80 -18.10
N ASP A 184 -8.96 -14.55 -17.54
CA ASP A 184 -8.84 -15.09 -16.18
C ASP A 184 -7.58 -15.95 -16.02
N LYS A 185 -7.23 -16.75 -17.05
CA LYS A 185 -6.00 -17.55 -17.08
C LYS A 185 -4.75 -16.66 -16.95
N ASN A 186 -4.70 -15.53 -17.64
CA ASN A 186 -3.56 -14.62 -17.58
C ASN A 186 -3.51 -13.84 -16.26
N VAL A 187 -4.66 -13.44 -15.73
CA VAL A 187 -4.73 -12.82 -14.38
C VAL A 187 -4.23 -13.79 -13.32
N MET A 188 -4.68 -15.05 -13.35
CA MET A 188 -4.19 -16.11 -12.47
C MET A 188 -2.66 -16.32 -12.58
N LYS A 189 -2.14 -16.29 -13.81
CA LYS A 189 -0.70 -16.39 -14.04
C LYS A 189 0.06 -15.19 -13.48
N LEU A 190 -0.48 -13.99 -13.59
CA LEU A 190 0.11 -12.80 -12.99
C LEU A 190 0.12 -12.89 -11.46
N ILE A 191 -0.99 -13.28 -10.84
CA ILE A 191 -1.07 -13.47 -9.39
C ILE A 191 0.03 -14.45 -8.94
N ARG A 192 0.17 -15.60 -9.59
CA ARG A 192 1.23 -16.59 -9.28
C ARG A 192 2.65 -16.07 -9.44
N LYS A 193 2.88 -15.09 -10.33
CA LYS A 193 4.19 -14.44 -10.48
C LYS A 193 4.50 -13.46 -9.35
N MET A 194 3.47 -12.91 -8.74
CA MET A 194 3.58 -11.89 -7.70
C MET A 194 3.51 -12.46 -6.29
N THR A 195 3.15 -13.73 -6.14
CA THR A 195 2.92 -14.38 -4.85
C THR A 195 3.88 -15.53 -4.61
N GLY A 196 3.91 -16.00 -3.37
CA GLY A 196 4.46 -17.30 -3.00
C GLY A 196 3.48 -18.42 -3.29
N SER A 197 3.48 -19.46 -2.44
CA SER A 197 2.59 -20.62 -2.62
C SER A 197 1.11 -20.29 -2.36
N ASN A 198 0.82 -19.29 -1.51
CA ASN A 198 -0.55 -18.91 -1.14
C ASN A 198 -1.18 -17.88 -2.11
N TYR A 199 -1.03 -18.12 -3.44
CA TYR A 199 -1.75 -17.31 -4.45
C TYR A 199 -3.28 -17.40 -4.31
N THR A 200 -3.77 -18.40 -3.58
CA THR A 200 -5.19 -18.65 -3.32
C THR A 200 -5.84 -17.54 -2.49
N ALA A 201 -5.07 -16.73 -1.75
CA ALA A 201 -5.56 -15.53 -1.09
C ALA A 201 -6.28 -14.56 -2.06
N PHE A 202 -5.87 -14.54 -3.34
CA PHE A 202 -6.49 -13.72 -4.38
C PHE A 202 -7.54 -14.45 -5.22
N THR A 203 -7.63 -15.77 -5.14
CA THR A 203 -8.38 -16.56 -6.12
C THR A 203 -9.48 -17.43 -5.53
N ASN A 204 -9.44 -17.71 -4.21
CA ASN A 204 -10.46 -18.52 -3.54
C ASN A 204 -11.78 -17.78 -3.33
N ASN A 205 -11.79 -16.45 -3.45
CA ASN A 205 -13.00 -15.64 -3.38
C ASN A 205 -13.25 -14.95 -4.73
N GLU A 206 -14.38 -15.22 -5.35
CA GLU A 206 -14.71 -14.68 -6.68
C GLU A 206 -14.77 -13.15 -6.68
N THR A 207 -15.27 -12.52 -5.61
CA THR A 207 -15.33 -11.05 -5.50
C THR A 207 -13.93 -10.44 -5.45
N VAL A 208 -13.00 -11.02 -4.69
CA VAL A 208 -11.60 -10.60 -4.61
C VAL A 208 -10.93 -10.75 -5.99
N PHE A 209 -11.04 -11.91 -6.62
CA PHE A 209 -10.44 -12.15 -7.92
C PHE A 209 -11.00 -11.21 -9.01
N ARG A 210 -12.31 -11.04 -9.04
CA ARG A 210 -12.99 -10.15 -9.99
C ARG A 210 -12.56 -8.70 -9.80
N HIS A 211 -12.51 -8.21 -8.57
CA HIS A 211 -12.08 -6.85 -8.28
C HIS A 211 -10.62 -6.63 -8.68
N PHE A 212 -9.70 -7.51 -8.28
CA PHE A 212 -8.30 -7.47 -8.71
C PHE A 212 -8.16 -7.39 -10.25
N LYS A 213 -8.92 -8.24 -10.99
CA LYS A 213 -8.94 -8.19 -12.45
C LYS A 213 -9.47 -6.86 -12.98
N GLN A 214 -10.51 -6.30 -12.39
CA GLN A 214 -11.07 -5.01 -12.79
C GLN A 214 -10.08 -3.87 -12.56
N LEU A 215 -9.37 -3.83 -11.42
CA LEU A 215 -8.30 -2.87 -11.17
C LEU A 215 -7.20 -2.98 -12.23
N MET A 216 -6.71 -4.18 -12.48
CA MET A 216 -5.65 -4.42 -13.47
C MET A 216 -6.04 -3.94 -14.87
N THR A 217 -7.29 -4.13 -15.27
CA THR A 217 -7.76 -3.83 -16.63
C THR A 217 -8.34 -2.44 -16.77
N GLY A 218 -8.98 -1.89 -15.72
CA GLY A 218 -9.78 -0.68 -15.77
C GLY A 218 -9.10 0.57 -15.20
N PHE A 219 -8.09 0.41 -14.35
CA PHE A 219 -7.38 1.54 -13.77
C PHE A 219 -6.40 2.18 -14.77
N LYS A 220 -6.37 3.52 -14.77
CA LYS A 220 -5.47 4.33 -15.59
C LYS A 220 -4.24 4.73 -14.76
N ARG A 221 -3.19 3.90 -14.76
CA ARG A 221 -1.99 4.09 -13.95
C ARG A 221 -1.34 5.47 -14.05
N SER A 222 -1.51 6.17 -15.20
CA SER A 222 -1.00 7.53 -15.37
C SER A 222 -1.65 8.55 -14.44
N ALA A 223 -2.77 8.24 -13.79
CA ALA A 223 -3.39 9.10 -12.79
C ALA A 223 -2.54 9.27 -11.52
N MET A 224 -1.64 8.30 -11.23
CA MET A 224 -0.71 8.38 -10.08
C MET A 224 0.67 8.96 -10.43
N LEU A 225 0.89 9.52 -11.61
CA LEU A 225 2.22 10.05 -12.01
C LEU A 225 2.66 11.28 -11.20
N ASN A 226 1.75 11.94 -10.48
CA ASN A 226 2.08 13.06 -9.59
C ASN A 226 2.73 12.60 -8.28
N HIS A 227 2.57 11.33 -7.87
CA HIS A 227 3.33 10.72 -6.79
C HIS A 227 4.79 10.51 -7.20
N LYS A 228 5.70 11.17 -6.49
CA LYS A 228 7.13 11.18 -6.85
C LYS A 228 7.90 10.30 -5.88
N VAL A 229 8.28 9.11 -6.31
CA VAL A 229 9.17 8.26 -5.52
C VAL A 229 10.60 8.79 -5.63
N ILE A 230 11.11 9.37 -4.53
CA ILE A 230 12.45 9.90 -4.38
C ILE A 230 13.23 8.95 -3.46
N GLY A 231 14.49 8.72 -3.73
CA GLY A 231 15.31 7.90 -2.83
C GLY A 231 15.70 8.68 -1.58
N PHE A 232 15.93 7.95 -0.52
CA PHE A 232 16.36 8.49 0.76
C PHE A 232 17.89 8.56 0.83
N SER A 233 18.43 9.55 1.57
CA SER A 233 19.84 9.60 1.95
C SER A 233 20.12 8.58 3.05
N GLU A 234 21.39 8.29 3.29
CA GLU A 234 21.81 7.42 4.40
C GLU A 234 21.31 7.96 5.75
N GLU A 235 21.44 9.26 5.99
CA GLU A 235 20.99 9.92 7.21
C GLU A 235 19.47 9.77 7.41
N GLU A 236 18.68 9.94 6.33
CA GLU A 236 17.25 9.72 6.35
C GLU A 236 16.92 8.26 6.69
N ILE A 237 17.65 7.29 6.16
CA ILE A 237 17.45 5.87 6.49
C ILE A 237 17.84 5.59 7.95
N PHE A 238 18.95 6.15 8.44
CA PHE A 238 19.35 6.02 9.84
C PHE A 238 18.32 6.61 10.82
N SER A 239 17.60 7.66 10.42
CA SER A 239 16.54 8.27 11.25
C SER A 239 15.33 7.35 11.47
N LEU A 240 15.18 6.29 10.67
CA LEU A 240 14.14 5.27 10.81
C LEU A 240 14.45 4.21 11.88
N LYS A 241 15.63 4.28 12.52
CA LYS A 241 16.00 3.40 13.62
C LYS A 241 14.90 3.36 14.68
N ASP A 242 14.58 2.18 15.17
CA ASP A 242 13.58 1.88 16.20
C ASP A 242 12.13 2.29 15.82
N LYS A 243 11.95 2.94 14.66
CA LYS A 243 10.65 3.38 14.15
C LYS A 243 10.10 2.55 13.01
N LEU A 244 10.95 1.86 12.24
CA LEU A 244 10.53 1.14 11.04
C LEU A 244 10.79 -0.36 11.13
N LEU A 245 9.72 -1.14 10.92
CA LEU A 245 9.80 -2.56 10.58
C LEU A 245 9.56 -2.74 9.08
N CYS A 246 10.48 -3.43 8.40
CA CYS A 246 10.32 -3.87 7.01
C CYS A 246 9.96 -5.35 6.95
N ILE A 247 8.88 -5.71 6.26
CA ILE A 247 8.47 -7.09 6.00
C ILE A 247 8.58 -7.37 4.51
N VAL A 248 9.43 -8.31 4.13
CA VAL A 248 9.82 -8.56 2.73
C VAL A 248 9.59 -10.01 2.36
N GLY A 249 8.85 -10.25 1.29
CA GLY A 249 8.71 -11.58 0.70
C GLY A 249 9.91 -11.96 -0.15
N ARG A 250 10.54 -13.13 0.11
CA ARG A 250 11.69 -13.59 -0.69
C ARG A 250 11.32 -13.95 -2.14
N LYS A 251 10.03 -14.14 -2.43
CA LYS A 251 9.50 -14.37 -3.78
C LYS A 251 8.96 -13.11 -4.45
N ASP A 252 9.11 -11.93 -3.81
CA ASP A 252 8.70 -10.67 -4.41
C ASP A 252 9.55 -10.33 -5.66
N PRO A 253 8.95 -10.31 -6.86
CA PRO A 253 9.69 -10.12 -8.10
C PRO A 253 10.21 -8.68 -8.29
N PHE A 254 9.78 -7.73 -7.44
CA PHE A 254 10.19 -6.31 -7.53
C PHE A 254 11.25 -5.97 -6.49
N ILE A 255 11.03 -6.38 -5.26
CA ILE A 255 11.91 -6.04 -4.14
C ILE A 255 13.18 -6.89 -4.17
N MET A 256 13.06 -8.17 -4.46
CA MET A 256 14.19 -9.10 -4.49
C MET A 256 15.04 -9.02 -5.77
N LEU A 257 14.90 -7.94 -6.57
CA LEU A 257 15.79 -7.68 -7.71
C LEU A 257 17.27 -7.63 -7.34
N GLY A 258 17.58 -7.17 -6.14
CA GLY A 258 18.94 -7.16 -5.58
C GLY A 258 19.37 -8.48 -4.97
N GLY A 259 18.45 -9.46 -4.77
CA GLY A 259 18.76 -10.75 -4.17
C GLY A 259 19.54 -10.62 -2.84
N ALA A 260 20.63 -11.36 -2.71
CA ALA A 260 21.52 -11.32 -1.53
C ALA A 260 22.14 -9.94 -1.32
N GLU A 261 22.38 -9.15 -2.38
CA GLU A 261 22.90 -7.79 -2.28
C GLU A 261 21.96 -6.87 -1.50
N LEU A 262 20.63 -7.04 -1.66
CA LEU A 262 19.65 -6.28 -0.89
C LEU A 262 19.72 -6.63 0.61
N GLU A 263 19.85 -7.90 0.94
CA GLU A 263 19.96 -8.33 2.34
C GLU A 263 21.24 -7.77 2.99
N GLU A 264 22.36 -7.80 2.30
CA GLU A 264 23.62 -7.22 2.79
C GLU A 264 23.54 -5.70 2.92
N ALA A 265 22.89 -5.02 1.96
CA ALA A 265 22.68 -3.59 2.03
C ALA A 265 21.80 -3.18 3.22
N LEU A 266 20.74 -3.95 3.51
CA LEU A 266 19.85 -3.69 4.65
C LEU A 266 20.56 -3.89 6.00
N LYS A 267 21.51 -4.82 6.12
CA LYS A 267 22.30 -5.05 7.35
C LYS A 267 23.19 -3.87 7.74
N GLN A 268 23.48 -2.96 6.80
CA GLN A 268 24.30 -1.77 7.07
C GLN A 268 23.51 -0.69 7.82
N TYR A 269 22.19 -0.81 7.91
CA TYR A 269 21.32 0.15 8.57
C TYR A 269 20.68 -0.46 9.83
N PRO A 270 20.40 0.33 10.86
CA PRO A 270 19.77 -0.14 12.10
C PRO A 270 18.24 -0.31 11.92
N LEU A 271 17.84 -1.03 10.90
CA LEU A 271 16.44 -1.32 10.57
C LEU A 271 16.06 -2.70 11.08
N GLN A 272 14.82 -2.84 11.54
CA GLN A 272 14.23 -4.15 11.76
C GLN A 272 13.70 -4.69 10.42
N VAL A 273 14.19 -5.84 9.99
CA VAL A 273 13.80 -6.44 8.71
C VAL A 273 13.45 -7.91 8.90
N ILE A 274 12.27 -8.30 8.46
CA ILE A 274 11.79 -9.69 8.46
C ILE A 274 11.63 -10.15 7.01
N PHE A 275 12.32 -11.22 6.66
CA PHE A 275 12.17 -11.89 5.37
C PHE A 275 11.27 -13.11 5.52
N MET A 276 10.21 -13.18 4.73
CA MET A 276 9.30 -14.32 4.66
C MET A 276 9.63 -15.18 3.43
N ASP A 277 10.09 -16.42 3.64
CA ASP A 277 10.61 -17.29 2.57
C ASP A 277 9.59 -17.63 1.49
N ASP A 278 8.35 -17.87 1.88
CA ASP A 278 7.25 -18.24 0.98
C ASP A 278 6.17 -17.14 0.92
N ALA A 279 6.59 -15.94 0.57
CA ALA A 279 5.70 -14.81 0.31
C ALA A 279 6.25 -13.97 -0.84
N GLY A 280 5.36 -13.41 -1.65
CA GLY A 280 5.68 -12.51 -2.75
C GLY A 280 5.33 -11.06 -2.42
N HIS A 281 4.88 -10.32 -3.45
CA HIS A 281 4.50 -8.91 -3.35
C HIS A 281 3.19 -8.68 -2.60
N GLY A 282 2.27 -9.66 -2.65
CA GLY A 282 0.99 -9.62 -1.92
C GLY A 282 1.08 -10.15 -0.48
N ILE A 283 2.18 -9.87 0.21
CA ILE A 283 2.56 -10.46 1.49
C ILE A 283 1.48 -10.34 2.58
N ASN A 284 0.79 -9.21 2.66
CA ASN A 284 -0.29 -8.95 3.61
C ASN A 284 -1.57 -9.77 3.32
N HIS A 285 -1.75 -10.25 2.08
CA HIS A 285 -2.81 -11.18 1.72
C HIS A 285 -2.35 -12.63 1.96
N GLU A 286 -1.15 -12.96 1.49
CA GLU A 286 -0.61 -14.32 1.51
C GLU A 286 -0.36 -14.83 2.93
N LYS A 287 0.10 -13.95 3.81
CA LYS A 287 0.51 -14.22 5.18
C LYS A 287 -0.26 -13.34 6.18
N ALA A 288 -1.54 -13.09 5.92
CA ALA A 288 -2.34 -12.12 6.67
C ALA A 288 -2.24 -12.28 8.19
N ALA A 289 -2.42 -13.48 8.71
CA ALA A 289 -2.38 -13.72 10.16
C ALA A 289 -0.99 -13.42 10.76
N GLU A 290 0.09 -13.84 10.07
CA GLU A 290 1.46 -13.61 10.51
C GLU A 290 1.82 -12.13 10.43
N VAL A 291 1.44 -11.47 9.33
CA VAL A 291 1.64 -10.02 9.13
C VAL A 291 0.88 -9.21 10.18
N ASN A 292 -0.39 -9.53 10.44
CA ASN A 292 -1.18 -8.86 11.47
C ASN A 292 -0.51 -8.97 12.85
N LYS A 293 -0.06 -10.16 13.21
CA LYS A 293 0.66 -10.39 14.46
C LYS A 293 1.94 -9.55 14.54
N LEU A 294 2.75 -9.52 13.47
CA LEU A 294 3.99 -8.72 13.43
C LEU A 294 3.72 -7.22 13.57
N ILE A 295 2.64 -6.71 12.94
CA ILE A 295 2.22 -5.30 13.08
C ILE A 295 1.84 -5.01 14.54
N VAL A 296 0.99 -5.85 15.13
CA VAL A 296 0.52 -5.67 16.51
C VAL A 296 1.69 -5.76 17.51
N ASP A 297 2.53 -6.79 17.39
CA ASP A 297 3.68 -6.97 18.27
C ASP A 297 4.62 -5.76 18.18
N PHE A 298 5.02 -5.36 16.95
CA PHE A 298 5.95 -4.25 16.76
C PHE A 298 5.41 -2.91 17.29
N PHE A 299 4.12 -2.65 17.14
CA PHE A 299 3.52 -1.41 17.64
C PHE A 299 3.28 -1.44 19.16
N SER A 300 3.14 -2.61 19.76
CA SER A 300 3.01 -2.78 21.20
C SER A 300 4.36 -2.76 21.94
N ASP A 301 5.46 -3.12 21.27
CA ASP A 301 6.81 -3.10 21.84
C ASP A 301 7.28 -1.66 22.05
N GLY A 302 7.18 -1.17 23.26
CA GLY A 302 7.72 0.15 23.63
C GLY A 302 6.69 1.15 24.16
N ASN A 303 5.78 0.67 24.97
CA ASN A 303 4.87 1.42 25.86
C ASN A 303 4.19 2.66 25.28
N LEU A 304 2.90 2.54 25.20
CA LEU A 304 1.99 3.69 25.33
C LEU A 304 2.18 4.38 26.68
#